data_197b7cc81dfdbcdde3fe3857939a1931
#
_entry.id   197b7cc81dfdbcdde3fe3857939a1931
#
_cell.length_a   1.000
_cell.length_b   1.000
_cell.length_c   1.000
_cell.angle_alpha   90.00
_cell.angle_beta   90.00
_cell.angle_gamma   90.00
#
_symmetry.space_group_name_H-M   'P 1'
#
loop_
_entity.id
_entity.type
_entity.pdbx_description
1 polymer ?
#
loop_
_entity_poly.entity_id
_entity_poly.type
_entity_poly.pdbx_seq_one_letter_code
_entity_poly.pdbx_strand_id
1 'polypeptide(L)'
;MQRRLATVALIAVAAGSLFAVPAQGQTGRHCAYRLVTIARHGSVNVTRPELIGCYGTFSESLAAGSGGSIRVSSSMTPHRLTDADLTAVALAGSVLIGTEFDLGSFDGASQDYFASSTCSSTNIWELNWVGDQWNDRFQSGKGFGGCDHNKKFAAADFGGNVLTCTPNCSGYGSLANEVSSLRWKP
;
A
#
# COMPACT_ATOMS: atom_id res chain seq x y z
N MET A 1 -37.85 46.72 -54.30
CA MET A 1 -36.42 46.40 -53.98
C MET A 1 -36.29 46.02 -52.55
N GLN A 2 -36.31 44.74 -52.22
CA GLN A 2 -36.16 44.23 -50.84
C GLN A 2 -34.70 43.70 -50.68
N ARG A 3 -33.90 44.35 -49.85
CA ARG A 3 -32.57 43.89 -49.45
C ARG A 3 -32.72 42.86 -48.35
N ARG A 4 -32.29 41.62 -48.63
CA ARG A 4 -32.15 40.56 -47.60
C ARG A 4 -30.79 40.74 -46.92
N LEU A 5 -30.85 40.98 -45.61
CA LEU A 5 -29.68 40.96 -44.71
C LEU A 5 -29.38 39.50 -44.35
N ALA A 6 -28.19 39.03 -44.72
CA ALA A 6 -27.68 37.72 -44.31
C ALA A 6 -27.00 37.85 -42.94
N THR A 7 -27.54 37.16 -41.97
CA THR A 7 -26.94 37.06 -40.62
C THR A 7 -25.88 35.97 -40.63
N VAL A 8 -24.64 36.35 -40.45
CA VAL A 8 -23.51 35.41 -40.30
C VAL A 8 -23.45 35.01 -38.80
N ALA A 9 -23.72 33.76 -38.49
CA ALA A 9 -23.54 33.20 -37.17
C ALA A 9 -22.06 32.81 -36.96
N LEU A 10 -21.38 33.50 -36.04
CA LEU A 10 -20.05 33.10 -35.56
C LEU A 10 -20.23 31.92 -34.61
N ILE A 11 -19.69 30.77 -35.03
CA ILE A 11 -19.56 29.61 -34.14
C ILE A 11 -18.23 29.79 -33.38
N ALA A 12 -18.31 30.12 -32.10
CA ALA A 12 -17.17 30.12 -31.19
C ALA A 12 -16.78 28.65 -30.85
N VAL A 13 -15.69 28.17 -31.40
CA VAL A 13 -15.10 26.90 -31.00
C VAL A 13 -14.39 27.12 -29.68
N ALA A 14 -14.98 26.65 -28.59
CA ALA A 14 -14.29 26.59 -27.28
C ALA A 14 -13.19 25.53 -27.34
N ALA A 15 -11.94 25.98 -27.41
CA ALA A 15 -10.79 25.12 -27.25
C ALA A 15 -10.73 24.65 -25.79
N GLY A 16 -11.23 23.44 -25.54
CA GLY A 16 -11.09 22.76 -24.26
C GLY A 16 -9.60 22.48 -24.01
N SER A 17 -9.00 23.24 -23.10
CA SER A 17 -7.68 22.95 -22.59
C SER A 17 -7.72 21.63 -21.83
N LEU A 18 -7.23 20.57 -22.47
CA LEU A 18 -6.92 19.32 -21.77
C LEU A 18 -5.75 19.63 -20.81
N PHE A 19 -6.08 19.93 -19.57
CA PHE A 19 -5.07 19.92 -18.51
C PHE A 19 -4.55 18.48 -18.41
N ALA A 20 -3.38 18.23 -19.00
CA ALA A 20 -2.61 17.05 -18.70
C ALA A 20 -2.30 17.12 -17.21
N VAL A 21 -2.94 16.27 -16.42
CA VAL A 21 -2.56 16.05 -15.03
C VAL A 21 -1.12 15.57 -15.10
N PRO A 22 -0.15 16.31 -14.54
CA PRO A 22 1.21 15.82 -14.51
C PRO A 22 1.19 14.48 -13.80
N ALA A 23 1.80 13.45 -14.40
CA ALA A 23 2.11 12.23 -13.68
C ALA A 23 2.91 12.67 -12.46
N GLN A 24 2.26 12.67 -11.28
CA GLN A 24 2.91 13.01 -10.03
C GLN A 24 3.97 11.94 -9.83
N GLY A 25 5.24 12.29 -10.09
CA GLY A 25 6.35 11.47 -9.68
C GLY A 25 6.14 11.18 -8.21
N GLN A 26 6.23 9.90 -7.83
CA GLN A 26 6.04 9.46 -6.45
C GLN A 26 7.14 10.07 -5.58
N THR A 27 6.92 11.28 -5.09
CA THR A 27 7.88 12.02 -4.24
C THR A 27 7.71 11.69 -2.76
N GLY A 28 6.65 10.96 -2.40
CA GLY A 28 6.39 10.54 -1.03
C GLY A 28 7.27 9.36 -0.60
N ARG A 29 7.67 9.36 0.65
CA ARG A 29 8.47 8.28 1.23
C ARG A 29 7.62 7.11 1.74
N HIS A 30 6.32 7.31 1.98
CA HIS A 30 5.40 6.31 2.54
C HIS A 30 4.25 6.08 1.56
N CYS A 31 4.15 4.87 1.03
CA CYS A 31 3.19 4.54 -0.01
C CYS A 31 2.12 3.58 0.52
N ALA A 32 0.86 3.98 0.45
CA ALA A 32 -0.29 3.15 0.80
C ALA A 32 -0.73 2.28 -0.38
N TYR A 33 -0.89 0.99 -0.14
CA TYR A 33 -1.38 0.02 -1.12
C TYR A 33 -2.61 -0.72 -0.59
N ARG A 34 -3.62 -0.86 -1.42
CA ARG A 34 -4.73 -1.78 -1.18
C ARG A 34 -4.37 -3.13 -1.78
N LEU A 35 -4.57 -4.20 -1.00
CA LEU A 35 -4.51 -5.56 -1.49
C LEU A 35 -5.85 -5.95 -2.10
N VAL A 36 -5.88 -6.09 -3.43
CA VAL A 36 -7.06 -6.50 -4.18
C VAL A 36 -6.98 -8.00 -4.42
N THR A 37 -7.92 -8.76 -3.87
CA THR A 37 -7.98 -10.21 -4.07
C THR A 37 -8.29 -10.53 -5.54
N ILE A 38 -7.40 -11.27 -6.18
CA ILE A 38 -7.54 -11.75 -7.58
C ILE A 38 -7.92 -13.23 -7.65
N ALA A 39 -7.62 -13.99 -6.60
CA ALA A 39 -8.04 -15.37 -6.43
C ALA A 39 -8.16 -15.72 -4.95
N ARG A 40 -8.98 -16.73 -4.62
CA ARG A 40 -9.10 -17.25 -3.27
C ARG A 40 -9.02 -18.77 -3.28
N HIS A 41 -8.15 -19.34 -2.44
CA HIS A 41 -7.95 -20.77 -2.28
C HIS A 41 -8.15 -21.14 -0.80
N GLY A 42 -9.38 -21.54 -0.42
CA GLY A 42 -9.74 -21.78 0.97
C GLY A 42 -9.61 -20.52 1.81
N SER A 43 -8.68 -20.51 2.77
CA SER A 43 -8.37 -19.36 3.64
C SER A 43 -7.39 -18.35 3.02
N VAL A 44 -6.80 -18.65 1.86
CA VAL A 44 -5.76 -17.85 1.25
C VAL A 44 -6.34 -16.89 0.22
N ASN A 45 -6.11 -15.60 0.39
CA ASN A 45 -6.41 -14.54 -0.57
C ASN A 45 -5.13 -14.22 -1.35
N VAL A 46 -5.06 -14.63 -2.60
CA VAL A 46 -4.01 -14.22 -3.53
C VAL A 46 -4.34 -12.82 -4.02
N THR A 47 -3.40 -11.88 -3.88
CA THR A 47 -3.68 -10.48 -4.12
C THR A 47 -2.69 -9.85 -5.10
N ARG A 48 -3.10 -8.71 -5.66
CA ARG A 48 -2.21 -7.75 -6.30
C ARG A 48 -2.25 -6.44 -5.52
N PRO A 49 -1.14 -5.68 -5.47
CA PRO A 49 -1.13 -4.36 -4.85
C PRO A 49 -1.74 -3.34 -5.80
N GLU A 50 -2.60 -2.48 -5.28
CA GLU A 50 -3.13 -1.31 -5.97
C GLU A 50 -2.70 -0.07 -5.21
N LEU A 51 -1.90 0.79 -5.86
CA LEU A 51 -1.40 2.00 -5.24
C LEU A 51 -2.54 2.98 -4.96
N ILE A 52 -2.70 3.39 -3.71
CA ILE A 52 -3.60 4.46 -3.29
C ILE A 52 -2.90 5.81 -3.44
N GLY A 53 -1.65 5.90 -3.01
CA GLY A 53 -0.81 7.09 -3.14
C GLY A 53 0.47 6.98 -2.32
N CYS A 54 1.40 7.92 -2.56
CA CYS A 54 2.61 8.08 -1.76
C CYS A 54 2.62 9.46 -1.10
N TYR A 55 3.04 9.52 0.16
CA TYR A 55 2.87 10.66 1.04
C TYR A 55 4.19 11.06 1.69
N GLY A 56 4.28 12.32 2.11
CA GLY A 56 5.46 12.86 2.79
C GLY A 56 5.65 12.30 4.19
N THR A 57 4.56 11.89 4.86
CA THR A 57 4.58 11.36 6.22
C THR A 57 3.88 10.00 6.30
N PHE A 58 4.31 9.19 7.26
CA PHE A 58 3.71 7.91 7.57
C PHE A 58 2.23 8.05 8.01
N SER A 59 1.90 9.08 8.80
CA SER A 59 0.52 9.34 9.23
C SER A 59 -0.44 9.64 8.06
N GLU A 60 0.03 10.34 7.02
CA GLU A 60 -0.76 10.60 5.81
C GLU A 60 -1.01 9.31 5.03
N SER A 61 0.00 8.44 4.89
CA SER A 61 -0.13 7.13 4.26
C SER A 61 -1.17 6.27 4.98
N LEU A 62 -1.10 6.21 6.32
CA LEU A 62 -2.08 5.46 7.14
C LEU A 62 -3.51 6.02 6.98
N ALA A 63 -3.67 7.35 7.01
CA ALA A 63 -4.97 7.98 6.83
C ALA A 63 -5.55 7.68 5.44
N ALA A 64 -4.75 7.80 4.38
CA ALA A 64 -5.18 7.52 3.03
C ALA A 64 -5.54 6.05 2.82
N GLY A 65 -4.68 5.12 3.25
CA GLY A 65 -4.88 3.68 3.10
C GLY A 65 -6.11 3.16 3.84
N SER A 66 -6.42 3.76 4.99
CA SER A 66 -7.60 3.40 5.80
C SER A 66 -8.88 4.14 5.43
N GLY A 67 -8.86 4.99 4.39
CA GLY A 67 -10.02 5.85 4.08
C GLY A 67 -10.32 6.88 5.17
N GLY A 68 -9.30 7.33 5.91
CA GLY A 68 -9.40 8.34 6.97
C GLY A 68 -9.78 7.79 8.34
N SER A 69 -9.91 6.47 8.47
CA SER A 69 -10.25 5.85 9.76
C SER A 69 -9.05 5.71 10.69
N ILE A 70 -7.83 5.46 10.21
CA ILE A 70 -6.63 5.54 11.04
C ILE A 70 -6.16 7.00 11.09
N ARG A 71 -6.19 7.57 12.29
CA ARG A 71 -5.72 8.94 12.54
C ARG A 71 -4.73 8.93 13.68
N VAL A 72 -3.47 8.96 13.33
CA VAL A 72 -2.36 9.08 14.29
C VAL A 72 -1.75 10.47 14.20
N SER A 73 -0.98 10.85 15.23
CA SER A 73 -0.26 12.13 15.22
C SER A 73 0.65 12.24 14.00
N SER A 74 0.83 13.44 13.46
CA SER A 74 1.81 13.72 12.39
C SER A 74 3.26 13.41 12.79
N SER A 75 3.53 13.34 14.09
CA SER A 75 4.82 12.91 14.66
C SER A 75 4.89 11.38 14.90
N MET A 76 3.86 10.62 14.55
CA MET A 76 3.89 9.16 14.66
C MET A 76 4.96 8.60 13.72
N THR A 77 5.89 7.86 14.29
CA THR A 77 6.89 7.14 13.52
C THR A 77 6.48 5.66 13.39
N PRO A 78 6.87 4.98 12.32
CA PRO A 78 6.55 3.56 12.14
C PRO A 78 7.00 2.69 13.30
N HIS A 79 8.16 3.01 13.89
CA HIS A 79 8.69 2.29 15.05
C HIS A 79 7.72 2.26 16.24
N ARG A 80 6.99 3.34 16.47
CA ARG A 80 6.08 3.51 17.63
C ARG A 80 4.68 2.97 17.39
N LEU A 81 4.27 2.76 16.14
CA LEU A 81 2.93 2.27 15.83
C LEU A 81 2.73 0.85 16.38
N THR A 82 1.61 0.63 17.06
CA THR A 82 1.20 -0.66 17.63
C THR A 82 -0.21 -1.03 17.18
N ASP A 83 -0.62 -2.29 17.36
CA ASP A 83 -2.00 -2.72 17.10
C ASP A 83 -3.02 -1.95 17.96
N ALA A 84 -2.65 -1.53 19.16
CA ALA A 84 -3.52 -0.74 20.02
C ALA A 84 -3.90 0.61 19.40
N ASP A 85 -3.00 1.22 18.63
CA ASP A 85 -3.25 2.46 17.90
C ASP A 85 -4.22 2.27 16.73
N LEU A 86 -4.39 1.02 16.28
CA LEU A 86 -5.20 0.63 15.12
C LEU A 86 -6.57 0.08 15.48
N THR A 87 -6.80 -0.35 16.74
CA THR A 87 -8.02 -1.06 17.17
C THR A 87 -9.31 -0.25 17.05
N ALA A 88 -9.23 1.07 17.05
CA ALA A 88 -10.39 1.94 16.86
C ALA A 88 -10.98 1.91 15.43
N VAL A 89 -10.35 1.19 14.50
CA VAL A 89 -10.49 1.43 13.06
C VAL A 89 -10.99 0.23 12.26
N ALA A 90 -11.05 -0.96 12.84
CA ALA A 90 -11.44 -2.21 12.17
C ALA A 90 -12.86 -2.19 11.53
N LEU A 91 -13.63 -1.12 11.72
CA LEU A 91 -15.01 -0.99 11.24
C LEU A 91 -15.14 -0.48 9.80
N ALA A 92 -14.07 -0.04 9.15
CA ALA A 92 -14.16 0.67 7.87
C ALA A 92 -13.81 -0.16 6.62
N GLY A 93 -13.56 -1.47 6.75
CA GLY A 93 -13.29 -2.35 5.59
C GLY A 93 -11.92 -2.15 4.93
N SER A 94 -10.99 -1.46 5.60
CA SER A 94 -9.60 -1.30 5.16
C SER A 94 -8.67 -1.37 6.38
N VAL A 95 -8.05 -2.52 6.58
CA VAL A 95 -7.22 -2.84 7.75
C VAL A 95 -5.76 -2.83 7.34
N LEU A 96 -4.91 -2.12 8.08
CA LEU A 96 -3.47 -2.25 7.95
C LEU A 96 -3.06 -3.65 8.42
N ILE A 97 -2.43 -4.43 7.54
CA ILE A 97 -1.95 -5.78 7.86
C ILE A 97 -0.43 -5.90 7.87
N GLY A 98 0.27 -4.96 7.26
CA GLY A 98 1.72 -4.95 7.26
C GLY A 98 2.30 -3.66 6.71
N THR A 99 3.50 -3.35 7.16
CA THR A 99 4.33 -2.27 6.63
C THR A 99 5.76 -2.78 6.42
N GLU A 100 6.29 -2.57 5.23
CA GLU A 100 7.65 -2.94 4.83
C GLU A 100 8.49 -1.68 4.62
N PHE A 101 9.76 -1.70 5.03
CA PHE A 101 10.66 -0.54 5.03
C PHE A 101 11.94 -0.82 4.24
N ASP A 102 12.45 0.19 3.56
CA ASP A 102 13.72 0.09 2.80
C ASP A 102 14.97 0.29 3.66
N LEU A 103 14.81 0.56 4.97
CA LEU A 103 15.89 0.55 5.94
C LEU A 103 15.58 -0.37 7.14
N GLY A 104 16.61 -0.76 7.87
CA GLY A 104 16.46 -1.47 9.12
C GLY A 104 15.79 -0.63 10.21
N SER A 105 15.38 -1.29 11.32
CA SER A 105 14.74 -0.64 12.47
C SER A 105 13.46 0.15 12.17
N PHE A 106 12.72 -0.26 11.14
CA PHE A 106 11.46 0.35 10.71
C PHE A 106 11.61 1.82 10.29
N ASP A 107 12.71 2.14 9.63
CA ASP A 107 13.03 3.49 9.16
C ASP A 107 13.02 3.55 7.62
N GLY A 108 13.21 4.76 7.09
CA GLY A 108 13.25 5.00 5.65
C GLY A 108 11.89 5.16 5.00
N ALA A 109 11.82 4.81 3.74
CA ALA A 109 10.57 4.77 2.97
C ALA A 109 9.79 3.49 3.26
N SER A 110 8.45 3.51 3.15
CA SER A 110 7.62 2.34 3.44
C SER A 110 6.61 2.01 2.35
N GLN A 111 6.23 0.74 2.32
CA GLN A 111 4.97 0.26 1.74
C GLN A 111 4.03 -0.18 2.86
N ASP A 112 2.86 0.45 2.90
CA ASP A 112 1.83 0.18 3.90
C ASP A 112 0.69 -0.59 3.22
N TYR A 113 0.45 -1.85 3.63
CA TYR A 113 -0.47 -2.77 2.99
C TYR A 113 -1.79 -2.86 3.73
N PHE A 114 -2.87 -2.54 3.03
CA PHE A 114 -4.23 -2.54 3.54
C PHE A 114 -5.05 -3.65 2.90
N ALA A 115 -5.72 -4.46 3.72
CA ALA A 115 -6.60 -5.54 3.30
C ALA A 115 -8.05 -5.27 3.71
N SER A 116 -8.99 -6.03 3.19
CA SER A 116 -10.41 -5.91 3.54
C SER A 116 -10.76 -6.47 4.92
N SER A 117 -9.86 -7.23 5.53
CA SER A 117 -10.03 -7.80 6.89
C SER A 117 -8.70 -8.13 7.54
N THR A 118 -8.73 -8.34 8.85
CA THR A 118 -7.61 -8.83 9.66
C THR A 118 -7.16 -10.23 9.23
N CYS A 119 -5.93 -10.62 9.59
CA CYS A 119 -5.51 -12.02 9.52
C CYS A 119 -6.30 -12.89 10.50
N SER A 120 -6.62 -14.10 10.08
CA SER A 120 -7.26 -15.12 10.91
C SER A 120 -7.02 -16.49 10.30
N SER A 121 -7.46 -17.57 10.97
CA SER A 121 -7.41 -18.92 10.39
C SER A 121 -8.16 -19.07 9.06
N THR A 122 -9.07 -18.14 8.77
CA THR A 122 -9.86 -18.09 7.52
C THR A 122 -9.44 -16.98 6.57
N ASN A 123 -8.47 -16.12 6.94
CA ASN A 123 -7.96 -15.03 6.12
C ASN A 123 -6.44 -14.94 6.22
N ILE A 124 -5.78 -15.49 5.22
CA ILE A 124 -4.35 -15.37 4.95
C ILE A 124 -4.21 -14.49 3.70
N TRP A 125 -3.28 -13.55 3.73
CA TRP A 125 -3.05 -12.62 2.61
C TRP A 125 -1.72 -12.92 1.94
N GLU A 126 -1.74 -13.06 0.64
CA GLU A 126 -0.57 -13.36 -0.19
C GLU A 126 -0.39 -12.31 -1.28
N LEU A 127 0.84 -11.81 -1.39
CA LEU A 127 1.29 -10.93 -2.45
C LEU A 127 2.45 -11.62 -3.16
N ASN A 128 2.20 -12.16 -4.33
CA ASN A 128 3.16 -12.95 -5.09
C ASN A 128 4.28 -12.11 -5.73
N TRP A 129 4.09 -10.79 -5.84
CA TRP A 129 5.08 -9.84 -6.35
C TRP A 129 4.89 -8.47 -5.72
N VAL A 130 5.96 -7.92 -5.14
CA VAL A 130 5.94 -6.63 -4.43
C VAL A 130 5.97 -5.41 -5.36
N GLY A 131 6.18 -5.63 -6.67
CA GLY A 131 6.32 -4.60 -7.69
C GLY A 131 7.76 -4.18 -7.96
N ASP A 132 8.05 -3.81 -9.21
CA ASP A 132 9.41 -3.55 -9.70
C ASP A 132 10.16 -2.46 -8.90
N GLN A 133 9.42 -1.47 -8.41
CA GLN A 133 10.02 -0.36 -7.65
C GLN A 133 10.49 -0.76 -6.25
N TRP A 134 9.95 -1.85 -5.69
CA TRP A 134 10.20 -2.29 -4.32
C TRP A 134 10.87 -3.64 -4.23
N ASN A 135 10.96 -4.36 -5.33
CA ASN A 135 11.73 -5.59 -5.39
C ASN A 135 13.16 -5.36 -4.92
N ASP A 136 13.64 -6.24 -4.05
CA ASP A 136 15.01 -6.21 -3.51
C ASP A 136 15.37 -4.90 -2.77
N ARG A 137 14.39 -4.32 -2.05
CA ARG A 137 14.62 -3.09 -1.28
C ARG A 137 14.29 -3.19 0.19
N PHE A 138 13.46 -4.14 0.60
CA PHE A 138 13.02 -4.24 2.00
C PHE A 138 14.11 -4.74 2.92
N GLN A 139 14.24 -4.10 4.09
CA GLN A 139 15.20 -4.45 5.12
C GLN A 139 14.58 -4.70 6.49
N SER A 140 13.36 -4.20 6.75
CA SER A 140 12.61 -4.44 7.98
C SER A 140 11.12 -4.39 7.72
N GLY A 141 10.30 -4.92 8.66
CA GLY A 141 8.84 -4.88 8.49
C GLY A 141 8.09 -5.22 9.77
N LYS A 142 6.85 -4.76 9.81
CA LYS A 142 5.90 -4.96 10.91
C LYS A 142 4.62 -5.60 10.42
N GLY A 143 4.06 -6.51 11.23
CA GLY A 143 2.71 -7.05 11.05
C GLY A 143 1.71 -6.38 11.96
N PHE A 144 0.47 -6.29 11.49
CA PHE A 144 -0.65 -5.67 12.18
C PHE A 144 -1.94 -6.45 11.92
N GLY A 145 -3.01 -6.11 12.64
CA GLY A 145 -4.33 -6.66 12.38
C GLY A 145 -4.38 -8.19 12.56
N GLY A 146 -3.70 -8.75 13.56
CA GLY A 146 -3.64 -10.18 13.82
C GLY A 146 -2.78 -10.97 12.83
N CYS A 147 -1.95 -10.28 12.03
CA CYS A 147 -0.98 -10.92 11.13
C CYS A 147 0.33 -11.19 11.88
N ASP A 148 0.29 -12.16 12.80
CA ASP A 148 1.39 -12.42 13.74
C ASP A 148 2.57 -13.16 13.11
N HIS A 149 2.36 -13.77 11.94
CA HIS A 149 3.38 -14.47 11.19
C HIS A 149 3.52 -13.91 9.76
N ASN A 150 4.45 -12.98 9.59
CA ASN A 150 4.74 -12.38 8.29
C ASN A 150 5.91 -13.09 7.63
N LYS A 151 5.69 -13.67 6.46
CA LYS A 151 6.75 -14.33 5.69
C LYS A 151 7.23 -13.43 4.56
N LYS A 152 8.55 -13.38 4.41
CA LYS A 152 9.30 -12.69 3.36
C LYS A 152 10.00 -13.75 2.52
N PHE A 153 9.91 -13.65 1.22
CA PHE A 153 10.49 -14.62 0.28
C PHE A 153 11.43 -13.91 -0.68
N ALA A 154 12.58 -14.53 -0.94
CA ALA A 154 13.60 -13.95 -1.81
C ALA A 154 13.25 -13.98 -3.31
N ALA A 155 12.22 -14.71 -3.72
CA ALA A 155 11.77 -14.75 -5.09
C ALA A 155 10.26 -14.49 -5.20
N ALA A 156 9.81 -14.13 -6.39
CA ALA A 156 8.39 -14.08 -6.72
C ALA A 156 7.72 -15.44 -6.46
N ASP A 157 6.38 -15.43 -6.36
CA ASP A 157 5.57 -16.65 -6.18
C ASP A 157 6.00 -17.50 -4.97
N PHE A 158 6.45 -16.82 -3.91
CA PHE A 158 6.84 -17.44 -2.62
C PHE A 158 8.02 -18.39 -2.71
N GLY A 159 8.90 -18.18 -3.69
CA GLY A 159 10.11 -18.97 -3.90
C GLY A 159 11.33 -18.45 -3.14
N GLY A 160 12.43 -19.18 -3.24
CA GLY A 160 13.72 -18.83 -2.66
C GLY A 160 13.78 -18.98 -1.13
N ASN A 161 14.74 -18.30 -0.53
CA ASN A 161 14.90 -18.25 0.92
C ASN A 161 13.70 -17.58 1.58
N VAL A 162 13.37 -18.00 2.80
CA VAL A 162 12.25 -17.46 3.55
C VAL A 162 12.66 -17.00 4.95
N LEU A 163 12.16 -15.81 5.35
CA LEU A 163 12.20 -15.30 6.71
C LEU A 163 10.78 -15.22 7.27
N THR A 164 10.58 -15.57 8.53
CA THR A 164 9.32 -15.37 9.25
C THR A 164 9.53 -14.35 10.37
N CYS A 165 8.75 -13.26 10.32
CA CYS A 165 8.68 -12.26 11.39
C CYS A 165 7.48 -12.56 12.29
N THR A 166 7.63 -12.36 13.64
CA THR A 166 6.58 -12.66 14.63
C THR A 166 6.41 -11.50 15.63
N PRO A 167 5.51 -10.57 15.40
CA PRO A 167 5.00 -10.11 14.11
C PRO A 167 5.99 -9.21 13.36
N ASN A 168 7.05 -8.74 14.05
CA ASN A 168 7.96 -7.72 13.59
C ASN A 168 9.38 -8.26 13.41
N CYS A 169 10.08 -7.77 12.38
CA CYS A 169 11.52 -7.95 12.22
C CYS A 169 12.17 -6.57 12.05
N SER A 170 12.99 -6.15 12.99
CA SER A 170 13.77 -4.90 12.88
C SER A 170 14.90 -4.98 11.86
N GLY A 171 15.19 -6.17 11.34
CA GLY A 171 16.13 -6.40 10.26
C GLY A 171 15.90 -7.77 9.62
N TYR A 172 16.02 -7.84 8.29
CA TYR A 172 15.80 -9.09 7.53
C TYR A 172 17.08 -9.96 7.40
N GLY A 173 18.20 -9.52 8.00
CA GLY A 173 19.43 -10.31 7.97
C GLY A 173 19.88 -10.61 6.53
N SER A 174 19.99 -11.90 6.19
CA SER A 174 20.39 -12.32 4.84
C SER A 174 19.34 -12.06 3.75
N LEU A 175 18.09 -11.77 4.11
CA LEU A 175 17.05 -11.37 3.16
C LEU A 175 16.93 -9.84 2.97
N ALA A 176 17.76 -9.04 3.64
CA ALA A 176 17.78 -7.60 3.44
C ALA A 176 18.13 -7.28 1.98
N ASN A 177 17.26 -6.50 1.33
CA ASN A 177 17.34 -6.17 -0.10
C ASN A 177 17.24 -7.39 -1.06
N GLU A 178 16.50 -8.43 -0.66
CA GLU A 178 16.24 -9.61 -1.50
C GLU A 178 14.77 -10.03 -1.51
N VAL A 179 13.87 -9.25 -0.91
CA VAL A 179 12.45 -9.64 -0.77
C VAL A 179 11.67 -9.31 -2.04
N SER A 180 11.01 -10.33 -2.61
CA SER A 180 10.21 -10.24 -3.84
C SER A 180 8.74 -10.58 -3.64
N SER A 181 8.37 -11.36 -2.62
CA SER A 181 6.98 -11.71 -2.32
C SER A 181 6.72 -11.83 -0.82
N LEU A 182 5.45 -11.67 -0.43
CA LEU A 182 5.05 -11.52 0.97
C LEU A 182 3.83 -12.40 1.29
N ARG A 183 3.76 -12.90 2.54
CA ARG A 183 2.58 -13.58 3.07
C ARG A 183 2.33 -13.17 4.50
N TRP A 184 1.10 -12.76 4.81
CA TRP A 184 0.64 -12.42 6.15
C TRP A 184 -0.38 -13.45 6.62
N LYS A 185 -0.19 -13.98 7.82
CA LYS A 185 -1.07 -14.95 8.45
C LYS A 185 -1.09 -14.79 9.98
N PRO A 186 -2.11 -15.33 10.68
CA PRO A 186 -2.20 -15.33 12.12
C PRO A 186 -1.10 -16.18 12.76
#